data_b1ac5f2716aa7efac8cc5c426da52cc6
#
_entry.id   b1ac5f2716aa7efac8cc5c426da52cc6
#
_cell.length_a   1.000
_cell.length_b   1.000
_cell.length_c   1.000
_cell.angle_alpha   90.00
_cell.angle_beta   90.00
_cell.angle_gamma   90.00
#
_symmetry.space_group_name_H-M   'P 1'
#
loop_
_entity.id
_entity.type
_entity.pdbx_description
1 polymer ?
#
loop_
_entity_poly.entity_id
_entity_poly.type
_entity_poly.pdbx_seq_one_letter_code
_entity_poly.pdbx_strand_id
1 'polypeptide(L)'
;MENKINVVMLCGRGQSSNMMFNGIAHHANIVGVIFDNKVSTKIMARRRIKNLGIIKVVGQVSFILINKLLKRVSMSRITQLALSYDLNDAPPHENITTYVDNINDEETINLLKKYNPQAVVVNGTRIISKKVLSSINAPFINTHMGVTPKYRGVHGGYWSLAMNDSENCGVTVHLVDQGIDTGEVLYQGFIQANENDNFNTYPIHQIAKAIPLMKAALDDARNNCISIKEGVLPSRLWYHPTILEYIKHWIQRGVK
;
A
#
# COMPACT_ATOMS: atom_id res chain seq x y z
N MET A 1 27.69 7.65 -14.73
CA MET A 1 26.33 7.87 -14.20
C MET A 1 25.62 6.54 -14.25
N GLU A 2 25.20 6.00 -13.10
CA GLU A 2 24.39 4.77 -13.10
C GLU A 2 23.12 4.99 -13.92
N ASN A 3 22.83 4.05 -14.81
CA ASN A 3 21.65 4.10 -15.66
C ASN A 3 20.42 3.77 -14.80
N LYS A 4 19.76 4.81 -14.24
CA LYS A 4 18.57 4.64 -13.41
C LYS A 4 17.40 4.11 -14.24
N ILE A 5 16.63 3.18 -13.68
CA ILE A 5 15.41 2.68 -14.30
C ILE A 5 14.35 3.79 -14.40
N ASN A 6 13.69 3.92 -15.55
CA ASN A 6 12.57 4.83 -15.73
C ASN A 6 11.29 4.24 -15.12
N VAL A 7 10.68 4.97 -14.21
CA VAL A 7 9.51 4.52 -13.43
C VAL A 7 8.37 5.51 -13.56
N VAL A 8 7.15 4.99 -13.74
CA VAL A 8 5.91 5.73 -13.47
C VAL A 8 5.32 5.23 -12.16
N MET A 9 4.83 6.14 -11.32
CA MET A 9 4.09 5.77 -10.11
C MET A 9 2.58 5.95 -10.33
N LEU A 10 1.79 4.90 -10.06
CA LEU A 10 0.34 4.96 -9.98
C LEU A 10 -0.06 4.96 -8.50
N CYS A 11 -0.61 6.07 -8.02
CA CYS A 11 -0.75 6.29 -6.57
C CYS A 11 -2.15 6.72 -6.15
N GLY A 12 -2.57 6.29 -4.97
CA GLY A 12 -3.61 6.97 -4.20
C GLY A 12 -3.01 8.21 -3.49
N ARG A 13 -3.81 9.26 -3.30
CA ARG A 13 -3.37 10.44 -2.54
C ARG A 13 -3.19 10.09 -1.07
N GLY A 14 -1.98 10.20 -0.53
CA GLY A 14 -1.72 9.92 0.86
C GLY A 14 -0.24 9.94 1.24
N GLN A 15 0.01 9.98 2.54
CA GLN A 15 1.34 10.05 3.13
C GLN A 15 2.24 8.89 2.66
N SER A 16 1.73 7.65 2.60
CA SER A 16 2.52 6.50 2.17
C SER A 16 2.99 6.60 0.71
N SER A 17 2.19 7.19 -0.17
CA SER A 17 2.58 7.42 -1.57
C SER A 17 3.70 8.44 -1.69
N ASN A 18 3.62 9.52 -0.90
CA ASN A 18 4.67 10.53 -0.85
C ASN A 18 5.97 9.97 -0.26
N MET A 19 5.88 9.19 0.83
CA MET A 19 7.04 8.52 1.43
C MET A 19 7.68 7.52 0.46
N MET A 20 6.88 6.73 -0.27
CA MET A 20 7.41 5.83 -1.30
C MET A 20 8.08 6.60 -2.43
N PHE A 21 7.45 7.67 -2.94
CA PHE A 21 8.03 8.54 -3.96
C PHE A 21 9.42 9.05 -3.55
N ASN A 22 9.49 9.73 -2.39
CA ASN A 22 10.76 10.28 -1.89
C ASN A 22 11.78 9.18 -1.61
N GLY A 23 11.33 8.05 -1.08
CA GLY A 23 12.19 6.92 -0.76
C GLY A 23 12.88 6.30 -1.97
N ILE A 24 12.26 6.30 -3.15
CA ILE A 24 12.84 5.73 -4.37
C ILE A 24 13.40 6.78 -5.34
N ALA A 25 13.15 8.10 -5.13
CA ALA A 25 13.50 9.18 -6.07
C ALA A 25 15.01 9.28 -6.39
N HIS A 26 15.87 8.94 -5.42
CA HIS A 26 17.32 8.91 -5.68
C HIS A 26 17.78 7.62 -6.36
N HIS A 27 16.98 6.56 -6.30
CA HIS A 27 17.29 5.22 -6.83
C HIS A 27 16.79 5.03 -8.27
N ALA A 28 15.63 5.57 -8.59
CA ALA A 28 14.99 5.47 -9.90
C ALA A 28 14.78 6.85 -10.54
N ASN A 29 14.63 6.91 -11.86
CA ASN A 29 14.19 8.08 -12.59
C ASN A 29 12.66 8.07 -12.70
N ILE A 30 11.98 8.81 -11.82
CA ILE A 30 10.52 8.87 -11.81
C ILE A 30 10.08 9.89 -12.88
N VAL A 31 9.62 9.37 -14.02
CA VAL A 31 9.23 10.17 -15.19
C VAL A 31 7.78 10.69 -15.11
N GLY A 32 6.97 10.15 -14.21
CA GLY A 32 5.59 10.58 -13.99
C GLY A 32 4.98 9.98 -12.72
N VAL A 33 4.14 10.77 -12.06
CA VAL A 33 3.31 10.33 -10.91
C VAL A 33 1.84 10.58 -11.25
N ILE A 34 1.05 9.52 -11.33
CA ILE A 34 -0.36 9.56 -11.68
C ILE A 34 -1.18 9.26 -10.44
N PHE A 35 -1.90 10.25 -9.95
CA PHE A 35 -2.78 10.10 -8.79
C PHE A 35 -4.19 9.74 -9.20
N ASP A 36 -4.67 8.61 -8.64
CA ASP A 36 -6.05 8.15 -8.75
C ASP A 36 -6.98 8.99 -7.84
N ASN A 37 -8.02 9.59 -8.40
CA ASN A 37 -9.01 10.29 -7.60
C ASN A 37 -9.84 9.31 -6.77
N LYS A 38 -10.21 9.73 -5.55
CA LYS A 38 -10.95 8.88 -4.62
C LYS A 38 -12.31 8.46 -5.20
N VAL A 39 -12.61 7.17 -5.12
CA VAL A 39 -13.96 6.66 -5.41
C VAL A 39 -14.97 7.31 -4.46
N SER A 40 -16.14 7.67 -4.98
CA SER A 40 -17.24 8.21 -4.17
C SER A 40 -17.54 7.32 -2.96
N THR A 41 -17.58 7.93 -1.78
CA THR A 41 -17.89 7.25 -0.51
C THR A 41 -19.23 6.53 -0.54
N LYS A 42 -20.22 7.08 -1.28
CA LYS A 42 -21.54 6.45 -1.48
C LYS A 42 -21.44 5.12 -2.26
N ILE A 43 -20.64 5.10 -3.33
CA ILE A 43 -20.42 3.89 -4.13
C ILE A 43 -19.68 2.84 -3.29
N MET A 44 -18.65 3.23 -2.56
CA MET A 44 -17.91 2.33 -1.68
C MET A 44 -18.79 1.75 -0.57
N ALA A 45 -19.62 2.59 0.08
CA ALA A 45 -20.55 2.16 1.11
C ALA A 45 -21.55 1.12 0.59
N ARG A 46 -22.19 1.39 -0.56
CA ARG A 46 -23.13 0.45 -1.20
C ARG A 46 -22.47 -0.92 -1.51
N ARG A 47 -21.26 -0.92 -2.07
CA ARG A 47 -20.51 -2.16 -2.35
C ARG A 47 -20.18 -2.92 -1.06
N ARG A 48 -19.75 -2.22 0.00
CA ARG A 48 -19.45 -2.84 1.29
C ARG A 48 -20.70 -3.42 1.96
N ILE A 49 -21.82 -2.69 1.93
CA ILE A 49 -23.10 -3.19 2.50
C ILE A 49 -23.53 -4.47 1.76
N LYS A 50 -23.44 -4.51 0.43
CA LYS A 50 -23.76 -5.69 -0.36
C LYS A 50 -22.90 -6.91 0.01
N ASN A 51 -21.60 -6.69 0.27
CA ASN A 51 -20.66 -7.79 0.47
C ASN A 51 -20.51 -8.22 1.95
N LEU A 52 -20.70 -7.30 2.90
CA LEU A 52 -20.41 -7.53 4.32
C LEU A 52 -21.63 -7.41 5.24
N GLY A 53 -22.75 -6.92 4.71
CA GLY A 53 -23.94 -6.60 5.49
C GLY A 53 -23.86 -5.25 6.23
N ILE A 54 -25.02 -4.68 6.53
CA ILE A 54 -25.13 -3.30 7.08
C ILE A 54 -24.49 -3.18 8.47
N ILE A 55 -24.69 -4.17 9.35
CA ILE A 55 -24.19 -4.15 10.74
C ILE A 55 -22.65 -4.04 10.76
N LYS A 56 -21.98 -4.85 9.93
CA LYS A 56 -20.52 -4.82 9.83
C LYS A 56 -20.02 -3.50 9.27
N VAL A 57 -20.70 -2.95 8.28
CA VAL A 57 -20.33 -1.66 7.68
C VAL A 57 -20.52 -0.50 8.68
N VAL A 58 -21.60 -0.49 9.46
CA VAL A 58 -21.79 0.50 10.53
C VAL A 58 -20.66 0.40 11.56
N GLY A 59 -20.29 -0.80 12.00
CA GLY A 59 -19.16 -1.00 12.91
C GLY A 59 -17.83 -0.51 12.33
N GLN A 60 -17.58 -0.71 11.03
CA GLN A 60 -16.38 -0.20 10.35
C GLN A 60 -16.38 1.33 10.25
N VAL A 61 -17.52 1.94 9.92
CA VAL A 61 -17.65 3.42 9.87
C VAL A 61 -17.41 4.02 11.25
N SER A 62 -18.00 3.42 12.30
CA SER A 62 -17.77 3.85 13.69
C SER A 62 -16.28 3.79 14.05
N PHE A 63 -15.59 2.70 13.70
CA PHE A 63 -14.14 2.60 13.89
C PHE A 63 -13.37 3.71 13.14
N ILE A 64 -13.70 3.95 11.85
CA ILE A 64 -13.02 4.98 11.04
C ILE A 64 -13.17 6.37 11.67
N LEU A 65 -14.36 6.70 12.21
CA LEU A 65 -14.60 7.98 12.88
C LEU A 65 -13.77 8.13 14.17
N ILE A 66 -13.76 7.09 15.01
CA ILE A 66 -12.96 7.07 16.25
C ILE A 66 -11.48 7.10 15.92
N ASN A 67 -11.04 6.34 14.90
CA ASN A 67 -9.63 6.31 14.50
C ASN A 67 -9.10 7.67 14.03
N LYS A 68 -9.95 8.58 13.53
CA LYS A 68 -9.53 9.97 13.23
C LYS A 68 -9.07 10.71 14.49
N LEU A 69 -9.71 10.44 15.64
CA LEU A 69 -9.31 11.00 16.92
C LEU A 69 -8.03 10.32 17.44
N LEU A 70 -7.98 8.99 17.39
CA LEU A 70 -6.80 8.21 17.79
C LEU A 70 -5.57 8.61 16.97
N LYS A 71 -5.73 8.91 15.69
CA LYS A 71 -4.64 9.40 14.83
C LYS A 71 -4.05 10.71 15.35
N ARG A 72 -4.88 11.64 15.86
CA ARG A 72 -4.39 12.90 16.44
C ARG A 72 -3.50 12.65 17.65
N VAL A 73 -3.88 11.72 18.53
CA VAL A 73 -3.08 11.34 19.69
C VAL A 73 -1.78 10.64 19.26
N SER A 74 -1.81 9.91 18.15
CA SER A 74 -0.65 9.18 17.62
C SER A 74 0.34 10.07 16.85
N MET A 75 0.02 11.34 16.57
CA MET A 75 0.84 12.21 15.70
C MET A 75 2.28 12.37 16.20
N SER A 76 2.48 12.55 17.50
CA SER A 76 3.84 12.66 18.07
C SER A 76 4.68 11.40 17.77
N ARG A 77 4.10 10.22 17.97
CA ARG A 77 4.78 8.94 17.66
C ARG A 77 5.00 8.74 16.17
N ILE A 78 4.02 9.10 15.33
CA ILE A 78 4.14 9.07 13.87
C ILE A 78 5.31 9.95 13.42
N THR A 79 5.41 11.18 13.92
CA THR A 79 6.50 12.11 13.59
C THR A 79 7.85 11.57 14.07
N GLN A 80 7.93 11.06 15.29
CA GLN A 80 9.15 10.44 15.83
C GLN A 80 9.63 9.29 14.95
N LEU A 81 8.72 8.38 14.54
CA LEU A 81 9.06 7.26 13.68
C LEU A 81 9.47 7.72 12.27
N ALA A 82 8.76 8.69 11.70
CA ALA A 82 9.11 9.23 10.39
C ALA A 82 10.53 9.82 10.40
N LEU A 83 10.88 10.58 11.45
CA LEU A 83 12.24 11.12 11.64
C LEU A 83 13.27 9.99 11.83
N SER A 84 12.97 8.99 12.67
CA SER A 84 13.92 7.90 12.94
C SER A 84 14.22 7.02 11.73
N TYR A 85 13.29 6.95 10.77
CA TYR A 85 13.44 6.21 9.50
C TYR A 85 13.83 7.10 8.32
N ASP A 86 14.09 8.39 8.53
CA ASP A 86 14.36 9.37 7.48
C ASP A 86 13.29 9.38 6.37
N LEU A 87 12.02 9.32 6.78
CA LEU A 87 10.88 9.29 5.87
C LEU A 87 10.43 10.71 5.53
N ASN A 88 10.51 11.07 4.27
CA ASN A 88 10.01 12.32 3.74
C ASN A 88 8.63 12.13 3.09
N ASP A 89 7.61 12.86 3.56
CA ASP A 89 6.25 12.81 3.03
C ASP A 89 5.84 14.05 2.19
N ALA A 90 6.84 14.84 1.76
CA ALA A 90 6.60 15.94 0.83
C ALA A 90 5.97 15.42 -0.47
N PRO A 91 4.99 16.14 -1.04
CA PRO A 91 4.37 15.71 -2.29
C PRO A 91 5.37 15.77 -3.45
N PRO A 92 5.19 14.93 -4.48
CA PRO A 92 5.95 15.03 -5.72
C PRO A 92 5.78 16.41 -6.38
N HIS A 93 6.78 16.83 -7.16
CA HIS A 93 6.71 18.09 -7.91
C HIS A 93 5.56 18.08 -8.92
N GLU A 94 4.88 19.21 -9.07
CA GLU A 94 3.72 19.36 -9.96
C GLU A 94 4.02 19.07 -11.43
N ASN A 95 5.25 19.37 -11.89
CA ASN A 95 5.67 19.16 -13.28
C ASN A 95 5.70 17.69 -13.73
N ILE A 96 5.78 16.74 -12.80
CA ILE A 96 5.74 15.30 -13.07
C ILE A 96 4.45 14.65 -12.57
N THR A 97 3.52 15.45 -12.04
CA THR A 97 2.29 14.96 -11.39
C THR A 97 1.08 15.16 -12.30
N THR A 98 0.28 14.11 -12.44
CA THR A 98 -1.01 14.14 -13.15
C THR A 98 -2.10 13.53 -12.26
N TYR A 99 -3.30 14.11 -12.30
CA TYR A 99 -4.46 13.62 -11.57
C TYR A 99 -5.49 13.07 -12.54
N VAL A 100 -5.89 11.82 -12.36
CA VAL A 100 -6.91 11.17 -13.19
C VAL A 100 -8.15 10.83 -12.35
N ASP A 101 -9.31 10.88 -12.95
CA ASP A 101 -10.56 10.55 -12.24
C ASP A 101 -10.67 9.06 -11.92
N ASN A 102 -10.08 8.24 -12.78
CA ASN A 102 -10.04 6.81 -12.57
C ASN A 102 -8.77 6.23 -13.24
N ILE A 103 -7.95 5.57 -12.44
CA ILE A 103 -6.71 4.96 -12.89
C ILE A 103 -6.92 3.90 -13.99
N ASN A 104 -8.15 3.45 -14.21
CA ASN A 104 -8.51 2.45 -15.21
C ASN A 104 -9.02 3.04 -16.53
N ASP A 105 -9.00 4.36 -16.68
CA ASP A 105 -9.48 5.03 -17.88
C ASP A 105 -8.39 5.15 -18.96
N GLU A 106 -8.82 5.49 -20.18
CA GLU A 106 -7.94 5.62 -21.35
C GLU A 106 -6.83 6.65 -21.14
N GLU A 107 -7.09 7.70 -20.36
CA GLU A 107 -6.12 8.74 -20.04
C GLU A 107 -4.88 8.13 -19.36
N THR A 108 -5.06 7.22 -18.40
CA THR A 108 -3.93 6.52 -17.75
C THR A 108 -3.13 5.68 -18.74
N ILE A 109 -3.81 4.99 -19.66
CA ILE A 109 -3.14 4.20 -20.71
C ILE A 109 -2.30 5.08 -21.60
N ASN A 110 -2.85 6.23 -22.02
CA ASN A 110 -2.14 7.19 -22.88
C ASN A 110 -0.91 7.78 -22.17
N LEU A 111 -1.04 8.09 -20.88
CA LEU A 111 0.10 8.57 -20.07
C LEU A 111 1.17 7.48 -19.93
N LEU A 112 0.80 6.24 -19.63
CA LEU A 112 1.74 5.12 -19.53
C LEU A 112 2.50 4.90 -20.86
N LYS A 113 1.79 4.92 -21.99
CA LYS A 113 2.40 4.81 -23.32
C LYS A 113 3.33 5.99 -23.63
N LYS A 114 2.91 7.22 -23.27
CA LYS A 114 3.72 8.45 -23.46
C LYS A 114 5.02 8.40 -22.66
N TYR A 115 4.95 7.99 -21.39
CA TYR A 115 6.13 7.93 -20.51
C TYR A 115 7.02 6.72 -20.81
N ASN A 116 6.47 5.66 -21.39
CA ASN A 116 7.17 4.42 -21.73
C ASN A 116 8.10 3.92 -20.60
N PRO A 117 7.60 3.68 -19.38
CA PRO A 117 8.42 3.30 -18.26
C PRO A 117 8.94 1.86 -18.38
N GLN A 118 10.07 1.58 -17.73
CA GLN A 118 10.61 0.22 -17.59
C GLN A 118 9.97 -0.55 -16.43
N ALA A 119 9.39 0.15 -15.45
CA ALA A 119 8.56 -0.43 -14.38
C ALA A 119 7.50 0.57 -13.93
N VAL A 120 6.37 0.05 -13.42
CA VAL A 120 5.31 0.86 -12.82
C VAL A 120 5.21 0.52 -11.34
N VAL A 121 5.43 1.50 -10.47
CA VAL A 121 5.24 1.36 -9.02
C VAL A 121 3.80 1.71 -8.67
N VAL A 122 3.11 0.78 -8.01
CA VAL A 122 1.72 0.95 -7.58
C VAL A 122 1.68 1.12 -6.06
N ASN A 123 0.98 2.14 -5.57
CA ASN A 123 0.83 2.36 -4.13
C ASN A 123 -0.52 2.98 -3.77
N GLY A 124 -1.41 2.20 -3.16
CA GLY A 124 -2.65 2.70 -2.58
C GLY A 124 -3.72 3.15 -3.58
N THR A 125 -3.72 2.61 -4.81
CA THR A 125 -4.76 2.84 -5.82
C THR A 125 -5.96 1.91 -5.62
N ARG A 126 -6.99 2.06 -6.47
CA ARG A 126 -7.98 1.01 -6.67
C ARG A 126 -7.37 -0.17 -7.45
N ILE A 127 -8.06 -1.30 -7.51
CA ILE A 127 -7.65 -2.45 -8.33
C ILE A 127 -7.44 -1.99 -9.76
N ILE A 128 -6.29 -2.34 -10.34
CA ILE A 128 -5.93 -1.98 -11.71
C ILE A 128 -6.53 -3.01 -12.67
N SER A 129 -7.19 -2.52 -13.71
CA SER A 129 -7.86 -3.37 -14.70
C SER A 129 -6.85 -4.08 -15.62
N LYS A 130 -7.28 -5.24 -16.16
CA LYS A 130 -6.51 -5.96 -17.18
C LYS A 130 -6.11 -5.06 -18.35
N LYS A 131 -7.02 -4.16 -18.78
CA LYS A 131 -6.78 -3.23 -19.89
C LYS A 131 -5.56 -2.33 -19.62
N VAL A 132 -5.42 -1.80 -18.40
CA VAL A 132 -4.27 -0.98 -18.00
C VAL A 132 -3.03 -1.84 -17.85
N LEU A 133 -3.10 -2.99 -17.16
CA LEU A 133 -1.96 -3.90 -16.96
C LEU A 133 -1.35 -4.38 -18.29
N SER A 134 -2.19 -4.62 -19.30
CA SER A 134 -1.73 -5.09 -20.62
C SER A 134 -1.43 -3.97 -21.63
N SER A 135 -1.51 -2.69 -21.23
CA SER A 135 -1.34 -1.55 -22.11
C SER A 135 0.10 -1.25 -22.50
N ILE A 136 1.07 -1.70 -21.68
CA ILE A 136 2.51 -1.54 -21.87
C ILE A 136 3.23 -2.84 -21.47
N ASN A 137 4.44 -3.02 -21.98
CA ASN A 137 5.28 -4.17 -21.65
C ASN A 137 6.25 -3.81 -20.51
N ALA A 138 5.71 -3.50 -19.32
CA ALA A 138 6.49 -3.20 -18.12
C ALA A 138 5.84 -3.88 -16.91
N PRO A 139 6.61 -4.36 -15.92
CA PRO A 139 6.06 -4.94 -14.71
C PRO A 139 5.38 -3.86 -13.86
N PHE A 140 4.19 -4.17 -13.35
CA PHE A 140 3.50 -3.37 -12.34
C PHE A 140 3.81 -3.97 -10.97
N ILE A 141 4.47 -3.21 -10.11
CA ILE A 141 4.98 -3.67 -8.81
C ILE A 141 4.27 -2.90 -7.70
N ASN A 142 3.56 -3.61 -6.83
CA ASN A 142 2.79 -3.02 -5.73
C ASN A 142 3.49 -3.21 -4.39
N THR A 143 3.31 -2.24 -3.50
CA THR A 143 3.63 -2.37 -2.08
C THR A 143 2.35 -2.60 -1.30
N HIS A 144 2.24 -3.77 -0.66
CA HIS A 144 1.12 -4.12 0.20
C HIS A 144 1.53 -4.15 1.67
N MET A 145 0.72 -3.50 2.54
CA MET A 145 0.96 -3.40 3.98
C MET A 145 0.43 -4.65 4.72
N GLY A 146 0.95 -5.80 4.32
CA GLY A 146 0.64 -7.11 4.88
C GLY A 146 1.49 -8.21 4.24
N VAL A 147 1.71 -9.30 4.96
CA VAL A 147 2.41 -10.48 4.42
C VAL A 147 1.41 -11.34 3.65
N THR A 148 1.51 -11.31 2.30
CA THR A 148 0.66 -12.13 1.44
C THR A 148 1.17 -13.57 1.34
N PRO A 149 0.29 -14.53 1.08
CA PRO A 149 -1.16 -14.42 0.82
C PRO A 149 -2.04 -14.31 2.08
N LYS A 150 -1.49 -14.40 3.30
CA LYS A 150 -2.27 -14.50 4.55
C LYS A 150 -2.97 -13.19 4.92
N TYR A 151 -2.32 -12.05 4.71
CA TYR A 151 -2.84 -10.73 5.14
C TYR A 151 -3.10 -9.82 3.94
N ARG A 152 -3.92 -10.27 2.96
CA ARG A 152 -4.34 -9.47 1.81
C ARG A 152 -5.44 -8.46 2.20
N GLY A 153 -5.58 -7.38 1.45
CA GLY A 153 -6.63 -6.37 1.61
C GLY A 153 -6.16 -5.16 2.41
N VAL A 154 -6.67 -4.90 3.61
CA VAL A 154 -6.32 -3.69 4.35
C VAL A 154 -5.80 -3.99 5.76
N HIS A 155 -4.86 -3.17 6.23
CA HIS A 155 -4.33 -3.21 7.60
C HIS A 155 -3.69 -4.55 7.99
N GLY A 156 -2.95 -5.18 7.06
CA GLY A 156 -2.33 -6.49 7.30
C GLY A 156 -1.43 -6.52 8.54
N GLY A 157 -0.68 -5.45 8.82
CA GLY A 157 0.12 -5.34 10.05
C GLY A 157 -0.72 -5.37 11.33
N TYR A 158 -1.84 -4.62 11.38
CA TYR A 158 -2.77 -4.69 12.50
C TYR A 158 -3.39 -6.10 12.64
N TRP A 159 -3.84 -6.69 11.54
CA TRP A 159 -4.50 -8.00 11.59
C TRP A 159 -3.56 -9.12 12.00
N SER A 160 -2.28 -9.08 11.62
CA SER A 160 -1.32 -10.08 12.08
C SER A 160 -1.14 -10.03 13.59
N LEU A 161 -0.99 -8.84 14.16
CA LEU A 161 -0.90 -8.67 15.61
C LEU A 161 -2.22 -9.05 16.30
N ALA A 162 -3.35 -8.60 15.76
CA ALA A 162 -4.68 -8.93 16.26
C ALA A 162 -4.99 -10.44 16.23
N MET A 163 -4.36 -11.21 15.35
CA MET A 163 -4.47 -12.67 15.27
C MET A 163 -3.38 -13.41 16.06
N ASN A 164 -2.58 -12.70 16.87
CA ASN A 164 -1.44 -13.27 17.62
C ASN A 164 -0.40 -13.93 16.72
N ASP A 165 -0.14 -13.29 15.57
CA ASP A 165 0.74 -13.78 14.50
C ASP A 165 1.78 -12.69 14.18
N SER A 166 2.51 -12.26 15.21
CA SER A 166 3.50 -11.17 15.12
C SER A 166 4.64 -11.48 14.16
N GLU A 167 4.97 -12.75 13.96
CA GLU A 167 5.98 -13.21 13.02
C GLU A 167 5.63 -12.83 11.57
N ASN A 168 4.35 -12.72 11.24
CA ASN A 168 3.84 -12.30 9.94
C ASN A 168 3.38 -10.83 9.92
N CYS A 169 3.83 -10.01 10.88
CA CYS A 169 3.63 -8.58 10.83
C CYS A 169 4.64 -7.94 9.89
N GLY A 170 4.21 -7.48 8.71
CA GLY A 170 5.16 -7.00 7.72
C GLY A 170 4.53 -6.43 6.46
N VAL A 171 5.29 -6.49 5.38
CA VAL A 171 4.95 -5.96 4.06
C VAL A 171 5.29 -6.97 2.97
N THR A 172 4.63 -6.85 1.85
CA THR A 172 4.94 -7.57 0.62
C THR A 172 5.10 -6.61 -0.54
N VAL A 173 6.17 -6.77 -1.31
CA VAL A 173 6.32 -6.22 -2.65
C VAL A 173 6.02 -7.34 -3.64
N HIS A 174 5.05 -7.13 -4.53
CA HIS A 174 4.56 -8.17 -5.43
C HIS A 174 4.19 -7.61 -6.81
N LEU A 175 4.15 -8.46 -7.83
CA LEU A 175 3.60 -8.12 -9.13
C LEU A 175 2.09 -7.89 -9.00
N VAL A 176 1.55 -6.97 -9.78
CA VAL A 176 0.11 -6.66 -9.77
C VAL A 176 -0.60 -7.59 -10.76
N ASP A 177 -1.65 -8.24 -10.27
CA ASP A 177 -2.62 -8.99 -11.07
C ASP A 177 -4.02 -8.36 -10.99
N GLN A 178 -5.05 -9.05 -11.45
CA GLN A 178 -6.44 -8.60 -11.42
C GLN A 178 -7.12 -8.81 -10.06
N GLY A 179 -6.45 -9.46 -9.11
CA GLY A 179 -6.97 -9.75 -7.78
C GLY A 179 -6.65 -8.66 -6.76
N ILE A 180 -7.03 -8.90 -5.52
CA ILE A 180 -6.66 -8.05 -4.39
C ILE A 180 -5.45 -8.66 -3.71
N ASP A 181 -4.26 -8.09 -3.96
CA ASP A 181 -2.98 -8.51 -3.40
C ASP A 181 -2.74 -10.02 -3.58
N THR A 182 -3.05 -10.54 -4.78
CA THR A 182 -2.92 -11.95 -5.17
C THR A 182 -1.74 -12.20 -6.11
N GLY A 183 -1.10 -11.15 -6.57
CA GLY A 183 0.02 -11.25 -7.49
C GLY A 183 1.25 -11.92 -6.86
N GLU A 184 2.13 -12.35 -7.73
CA GLU A 184 3.34 -13.11 -7.40
C GLU A 184 4.30 -12.29 -6.51
N VAL A 185 4.74 -12.90 -5.41
CA VAL A 185 5.58 -12.25 -4.41
C VAL A 185 7.01 -12.07 -4.94
N LEU A 186 7.55 -10.86 -4.84
CA LEU A 186 8.95 -10.56 -5.11
C LEU A 186 9.75 -10.53 -3.80
N TYR A 187 9.31 -9.70 -2.87
CA TYR A 187 9.97 -9.50 -1.58
C TYR A 187 8.97 -9.42 -0.44
N GLN A 188 9.37 -9.92 0.72
CA GLN A 188 8.67 -9.74 1.98
C GLN A 188 9.62 -9.23 3.04
N GLY A 189 9.11 -8.38 3.94
CA GLY A 189 9.86 -7.87 5.07
C GLY A 189 8.99 -7.79 6.30
N PHE A 190 9.56 -8.07 7.45
CA PHE A 190 8.85 -8.13 8.72
C PHE A 190 9.21 -6.91 9.57
N ILE A 191 8.25 -6.46 10.36
CA ILE A 191 8.41 -5.37 11.32
C ILE A 191 8.17 -5.89 12.73
N GLN A 192 8.77 -5.21 13.70
CA GLN A 192 8.51 -5.44 15.11
C GLN A 192 7.82 -4.19 15.67
N ALA A 193 6.56 -4.35 16.08
CA ALA A 193 5.84 -3.32 16.81
C ALA A 193 6.11 -3.47 18.31
N ASN A 194 6.10 -2.35 19.03
CA ASN A 194 6.24 -2.34 20.48
C ASN A 194 5.00 -1.76 21.17
N GLU A 195 4.99 -1.69 22.48
CA GLU A 195 3.84 -1.23 23.28
C GLU A 195 3.40 0.22 23.01
N ASN A 196 4.30 1.06 22.48
CA ASN A 196 4.01 2.44 22.10
C ASN A 196 3.39 2.56 20.71
N ASP A 197 3.33 1.47 19.95
CA ASP A 197 2.80 1.45 18.61
C ASP A 197 1.30 1.10 18.60
N ASN A 198 0.62 1.51 17.54
CA ASN A 198 -0.81 1.33 17.40
C ASN A 198 -1.22 1.30 15.92
N PHE A 199 -2.50 1.17 15.66
CA PHE A 199 -3.10 1.12 14.32
C PHE A 199 -2.59 2.21 13.35
N ASN A 200 -2.27 3.39 13.87
CA ASN A 200 -1.80 4.51 13.06
C ASN A 200 -0.27 4.56 12.89
N THR A 201 0.48 3.83 13.72
CA THR A 201 1.95 3.79 13.66
C THR A 201 2.49 2.56 12.94
N TYR A 202 1.78 1.42 12.96
CA TYR A 202 2.18 0.24 12.19
C TYR A 202 2.48 0.54 10.72
N PRO A 203 1.65 1.34 9.99
CA PRO A 203 1.94 1.70 8.61
C PRO A 203 3.26 2.46 8.39
N ILE A 204 3.75 3.19 9.42
CA ILE A 204 5.03 3.92 9.33
C ILE A 204 6.21 2.94 9.35
N HIS A 205 6.19 1.96 10.25
CA HIS A 205 7.17 0.88 10.24
C HIS A 205 7.13 0.10 8.92
N GLN A 206 5.93 -0.17 8.41
CA GLN A 206 5.73 -0.94 7.19
C GLN A 206 6.26 -0.19 5.96
N ILE A 207 6.01 1.12 5.80
CA ILE A 207 6.52 1.87 4.65
C ILE A 207 8.05 1.99 4.72
N ALA A 208 8.63 2.19 5.90
CA ALA A 208 10.07 2.21 6.10
C ALA A 208 10.72 0.89 5.65
N LYS A 209 10.06 -0.25 5.96
CA LYS A 209 10.52 -1.58 5.54
C LYS A 209 10.29 -1.81 4.04
N ALA A 210 9.23 -1.26 3.46
CA ALA A 210 8.86 -1.46 2.06
C ALA A 210 9.79 -0.74 1.07
N ILE A 211 10.29 0.46 1.41
CA ILE A 211 11.13 1.26 0.51
C ILE A 211 12.38 0.49 0.03
N PRO A 212 13.22 -0.11 0.90
CA PRO A 212 14.38 -0.87 0.44
C PRO A 212 13.98 -2.11 -0.39
N LEU A 213 12.86 -2.75 -0.09
CA LEU A 213 12.36 -3.90 -0.86
C LEU A 213 11.87 -3.47 -2.25
N MET A 214 11.23 -2.30 -2.36
CA MET A 214 10.84 -1.73 -3.65
C MET A 214 12.07 -1.38 -4.48
N LYS A 215 13.12 -0.81 -3.88
CA LYS A 215 14.39 -0.54 -4.58
C LYS A 215 14.98 -1.84 -5.16
N ALA A 216 15.03 -2.91 -4.37
CA ALA A 216 15.51 -4.22 -4.84
C ALA A 216 14.67 -4.76 -6.02
N ALA A 217 13.33 -4.66 -5.93
CA ALA A 217 12.44 -5.07 -7.02
C ALA A 217 12.62 -4.23 -8.31
N LEU A 218 12.94 -2.94 -8.16
CA LEU A 218 13.27 -2.07 -9.30
C LEU A 218 14.63 -2.40 -9.91
N ASP A 219 15.62 -2.83 -9.11
CA ASP A 219 16.90 -3.33 -9.61
C ASP A 219 16.73 -4.61 -10.38
N ASP A 220 15.91 -5.55 -9.88
CA ASP A 220 15.57 -6.77 -10.59
C ASP A 220 14.87 -6.48 -11.93
N ALA A 221 13.93 -5.53 -11.94
CA ALA A 221 13.25 -5.09 -13.17
C ALA A 221 14.23 -4.47 -14.17
N ARG A 222 15.15 -3.60 -13.70
CA ARG A 222 16.20 -2.99 -14.54
C ARG A 222 17.10 -4.05 -15.19
N ASN A 223 17.43 -5.08 -14.44
CA ASN A 223 18.35 -6.15 -14.87
C ASN A 223 17.64 -7.32 -15.58
N ASN A 224 16.32 -7.24 -15.78
CA ASN A 224 15.47 -8.32 -16.33
C ASN A 224 15.64 -9.65 -15.58
N CYS A 225 15.80 -9.60 -14.26
CA CYS A 225 16.02 -10.78 -13.40
C CYS A 225 14.98 -10.91 -12.27
N ILE A 226 13.76 -10.42 -12.53
CA ILE A 226 12.65 -10.57 -11.56
C ILE A 226 12.49 -12.04 -11.19
N SER A 227 12.61 -12.33 -9.89
CA SER A 227 12.46 -13.66 -9.32
C SER A 227 11.22 -13.71 -8.44
N ILE A 228 10.35 -14.68 -8.74
CA ILE A 228 9.08 -14.88 -8.06
C ILE A 228 9.28 -15.85 -6.90
N LYS A 229 8.68 -15.52 -5.75
CA LYS A 229 8.65 -16.39 -4.58
C LYS A 229 7.23 -16.92 -4.39
N GLU A 230 7.10 -18.20 -4.14
CA GLU A 230 5.82 -18.82 -3.84
C GLU A 230 5.36 -18.43 -2.42
N GLY A 231 4.11 -17.95 -2.31
CA GLY A 231 3.49 -17.65 -1.03
C GLY A 231 2.95 -18.94 -0.39
N VAL A 232 3.57 -19.40 0.68
CA VAL A 232 3.23 -20.69 1.35
C VAL A 232 2.13 -20.58 2.42
N LEU A 233 1.72 -19.38 2.80
CA LEU A 233 0.74 -19.17 3.86
C LEU A 233 -0.71 -19.29 3.36
N PRO A 234 -1.67 -19.71 4.20
CA PRO A 234 -3.09 -19.75 3.84
C PRO A 234 -3.60 -18.36 3.45
N SER A 235 -4.25 -18.27 2.28
CA SER A 235 -4.72 -16.98 1.74
C SER A 235 -5.96 -16.48 2.46
N ARG A 236 -5.95 -15.20 2.92
CA ARG A 236 -7.10 -14.56 3.55
C ARG A 236 -7.20 -13.07 3.19
N LEU A 237 -8.43 -12.65 2.85
CA LEU A 237 -8.75 -11.24 2.58
C LEU A 237 -9.29 -10.56 3.85
N TRP A 238 -8.65 -9.45 4.22
CA TRP A 238 -9.01 -8.68 5.41
C TRP A 238 -9.62 -7.32 5.03
N TYR A 239 -10.56 -6.88 5.85
CA TYR A 239 -11.26 -5.60 5.71
C TYR A 239 -10.93 -4.67 6.88
N HIS A 240 -11.46 -3.45 6.86
CA HIS A 240 -11.38 -2.58 8.03
C HIS A 240 -11.98 -3.28 9.25
N PRO A 241 -11.35 -3.21 10.43
CA PRO A 241 -11.96 -3.71 11.65
C PRO A 241 -13.24 -2.92 11.97
N THR A 242 -14.18 -3.58 12.59
CA THR A 242 -15.28 -2.90 13.27
C THR A 242 -14.79 -2.33 14.60
N ILE A 243 -15.52 -1.37 15.17
CA ILE A 243 -15.16 -0.82 16.48
C ILE A 243 -15.13 -1.89 17.58
N LEU A 244 -16.04 -2.86 17.52
CA LEU A 244 -16.09 -3.97 18.50
C LEU A 244 -14.90 -4.92 18.35
N GLU A 245 -14.51 -5.27 17.11
CA GLU A 245 -13.31 -6.06 16.85
C GLU A 245 -12.05 -5.34 17.38
N TYR A 246 -11.93 -4.04 17.12
CA TYR A 246 -10.80 -3.25 17.60
C TYR A 246 -10.72 -3.23 19.13
N ILE A 247 -11.83 -2.92 19.83
CA ILE A 247 -11.88 -2.90 21.30
C ILE A 247 -11.57 -4.29 21.86
N LYS A 248 -12.13 -5.36 21.28
CA LYS A 248 -11.85 -6.73 21.66
C LYS A 248 -10.36 -7.05 21.62
N HIS A 249 -9.70 -6.76 20.49
CA HIS A 249 -8.28 -7.05 20.33
C HIS A 249 -7.40 -6.17 21.21
N TRP A 250 -7.80 -4.93 21.46
CA TRP A 250 -7.09 -4.07 22.39
C TRP A 250 -7.15 -4.63 23.83
N ILE A 251 -8.35 -4.99 24.32
CA ILE A 251 -8.51 -5.53 25.70
C ILE A 251 -7.82 -6.89 25.86
N GLN A 252 -8.00 -7.79 24.88
CA GLN A 252 -7.53 -9.17 25.00
C GLN A 252 -6.04 -9.35 24.69
N ARG A 253 -5.45 -8.50 23.86
CA ARG A 253 -4.10 -8.69 23.29
C ARG A 253 -3.22 -7.45 23.34
N GLY A 254 -3.71 -6.34 23.88
CA GLY A 254 -2.98 -5.08 23.91
C GLY A 254 -2.76 -4.43 22.53
N VAL A 255 -3.38 -4.97 21.46
CA VAL A 255 -3.20 -4.46 20.10
C VAL A 255 -4.11 -3.25 19.90
N LYS A 256 -3.47 -2.09 19.74
CA LYS A 256 -4.13 -0.77 19.66
C LYS A 256 -4.20 -0.30 18.23
#